data_09731ec511956f45c62d071c41e67321
#
_entry.id   09731ec511956f45c62d071c41e67321
#
_cell.length_a   1.000
_cell.length_b   1.000
_cell.length_c   1.000
_cell.angle_alpha   90.00
_cell.angle_beta   90.00
_cell.angle_gamma   90.00
#
_symmetry.space_group_name_H-M   'P 1'
#
loop_
_entity.id
_entity.type
_entity.pdbx_description
1 polymer ?
#
loop_
_entity_poly.entity_id
_entity_poly.type
_entity_poly.pdbx_seq_one_letter_code
_entity_poly.pdbx_strand_id
1 'polypeptide(L)'
;SSAASDVYKRQLFYCIQLYCDFSGGIDIPRGVARLFGIDMAENFRRPIFATSLTDYWRRWHITLGAWMRDYVFYPISLSRGFGKLSRWARTHIGGTAGKIFATSLATFIVYFIIGIWHGANFRYIAFGLWNGVLITASLLLEKTFLRWKAALHVNDKSAGWRVFMTLRTALLVFIGRYFTRAPRLRSVFTLLKTTVRHPQPVQLFDGTLWSLGLAKT
;
A
#
# COMPACT_ATOMS: atom_id res chain seq x y z
N SER A 1 23.98 9.72 16.56
CA SER A 1 23.73 8.41 16.05
C SER A 1 22.58 7.63 16.70
N SER A 2 22.24 7.81 17.98
CA SER A 2 21.06 7.17 18.60
C SER A 2 19.74 7.60 17.91
N ALA A 3 19.63 8.88 17.53
CA ALA A 3 18.43 9.41 16.87
C ALA A 3 18.10 8.73 15.52
N ALA A 4 19.10 8.27 14.77
CA ALA A 4 18.88 7.60 13.47
C ALA A 4 18.33 6.17 13.63
N SER A 5 18.82 5.47 14.65
CA SER A 5 18.35 4.12 14.99
C SER A 5 16.91 4.13 15.50
N ASP A 6 16.56 5.15 16.27
CA ASP A 6 15.20 5.34 16.75
C ASP A 6 14.19 5.54 15.63
N VAL A 7 14.57 6.25 14.55
CA VAL A 7 13.69 6.45 13.38
C VAL A 7 13.33 5.12 12.72
N TYR A 8 14.32 4.26 12.52
CA TYR A 8 14.13 2.97 11.85
C TYR A 8 13.26 2.00 12.69
N LYS A 9 13.59 1.83 13.97
CA LYS A 9 12.81 1.01 14.90
C LYS A 9 11.37 1.51 15.02
N ARG A 10 11.20 2.80 15.28
CA ARG A 10 9.87 3.41 15.40
C ARG A 10 9.04 3.26 14.14
N GLN A 11 9.65 3.27 12.95
CA GLN A 11 8.91 3.07 11.71
C GLN A 11 8.44 1.62 11.54
N LEU A 12 9.27 0.63 11.90
CA LEU A 12 8.89 -0.77 11.86
C LEU A 12 7.75 -1.05 12.84
N PHE A 13 7.90 -0.61 14.10
CA PHE A 13 6.85 -0.77 15.11
C PHE A 13 5.57 -0.03 14.76
N TYR A 14 5.67 1.15 14.15
CA TYR A 14 4.49 1.85 13.66
C TYR A 14 3.70 1.04 12.63
N CYS A 15 4.36 0.33 11.74
CA CYS A 15 3.65 -0.54 10.78
C CYS A 15 2.90 -1.69 11.47
N ILE A 16 3.53 -2.30 12.49
CA ILE A 16 2.94 -3.36 13.29
C ILE A 16 1.78 -2.82 14.12
N GLN A 17 2.03 -1.73 14.86
CA GLN A 17 1.04 -1.05 15.69
C GLN A 17 -0.19 -0.69 14.87
N LEU A 18 -0.02 -0.03 13.73
CA LEU A 18 -1.12 0.37 12.87
C LEU A 18 -2.00 -0.81 12.44
N TYR A 19 -1.36 -1.96 12.14
CA TYR A 19 -2.10 -3.17 11.82
C TYR A 19 -2.86 -3.71 13.03
N CYS A 20 -2.22 -3.84 14.17
CA CYS A 20 -2.82 -4.36 15.39
C CYS A 20 -3.97 -3.47 15.88
N ASP A 21 -3.74 -2.16 15.96
CA ASP A 21 -4.75 -1.20 16.42
C ASP A 21 -5.98 -1.20 15.52
N PHE A 22 -5.76 -1.18 14.20
CA PHE A 22 -6.88 -1.09 13.27
C PHE A 22 -7.60 -2.43 13.08
N SER A 23 -6.87 -3.56 12.98
CA SER A 23 -7.52 -4.87 12.87
C SER A 23 -8.26 -5.25 14.17
N GLY A 24 -7.64 -5.02 15.33
CA GLY A 24 -8.27 -5.27 16.62
C GLY A 24 -9.48 -4.34 16.86
N GLY A 25 -9.35 -3.06 16.49
CA GLY A 25 -10.45 -2.10 16.54
C GLY A 25 -11.67 -2.49 15.68
N ILE A 26 -11.46 -3.23 14.59
CA ILE A 26 -12.56 -3.77 13.75
C ILE A 26 -13.07 -5.12 14.29
N ASP A 27 -12.21 -5.94 14.88
CA ASP A 27 -12.63 -7.25 15.40
C ASP A 27 -13.56 -7.12 16.62
N ILE A 28 -13.40 -6.08 17.44
CA ILE A 28 -14.28 -5.78 18.58
C ILE A 28 -15.73 -5.59 18.11
N PRO A 29 -16.10 -4.62 17.26
CA PRO A 29 -17.47 -4.43 16.80
C PRO A 29 -17.99 -5.63 16.01
N ARG A 30 -17.16 -6.36 15.28
CA ARG A 30 -17.55 -7.61 14.61
C ARG A 30 -17.95 -8.68 15.63
N GLY A 31 -17.19 -8.81 16.72
CA GLY A 31 -17.53 -9.73 17.81
C GLY A 31 -18.85 -9.36 18.47
N VAL A 32 -19.04 -8.07 18.78
CA VAL A 32 -20.30 -7.56 19.37
C VAL A 32 -21.48 -7.78 18.41
N ALA A 33 -21.35 -7.46 17.14
CA ALA A 33 -22.40 -7.65 16.14
C ALA A 33 -22.86 -9.12 16.04
N ARG A 34 -21.93 -10.07 16.16
CA ARG A 34 -22.24 -11.51 16.16
C ARG A 34 -23.08 -11.94 17.33
N LEU A 35 -22.98 -11.29 18.49
CA LEU A 35 -23.87 -11.55 19.63
C LEU A 35 -25.33 -11.20 19.31
N PHE A 36 -25.55 -10.30 18.36
CA PHE A 36 -26.89 -9.92 17.86
C PHE A 36 -27.27 -10.65 16.57
N GLY A 37 -26.51 -11.68 16.16
CA GLY A 37 -26.76 -12.42 14.92
C GLY A 37 -26.40 -11.67 13.64
N ILE A 38 -25.63 -10.58 13.73
CA ILE A 38 -25.22 -9.77 12.57
C ILE A 38 -23.80 -10.16 12.16
N ASP A 39 -23.63 -10.61 10.92
CA ASP A 39 -22.32 -10.96 10.37
C ASP A 39 -21.75 -9.78 9.57
N MET A 40 -20.75 -9.09 10.16
CA MET A 40 -20.09 -7.94 9.55
C MET A 40 -18.93 -8.38 8.65
N ALA A 41 -18.69 -7.63 7.56
CA ALA A 41 -17.64 -7.90 6.61
C ALA A 41 -16.24 -7.89 7.24
N GLU A 42 -15.38 -8.78 6.76
CA GLU A 42 -13.95 -8.82 7.11
C GLU A 42 -13.19 -7.64 6.47
N ASN A 43 -12.32 -6.98 7.25
CA ASN A 43 -11.53 -5.85 6.77
C ASN A 43 -10.04 -6.16 6.57
N PHE A 44 -9.55 -7.25 7.17
CA PHE A 44 -8.13 -7.63 7.12
C PHE A 44 -7.98 -9.12 6.83
N ARG A 45 -7.14 -9.45 5.84
CA ARG A 45 -6.85 -10.83 5.45
C ARG A 45 -5.35 -11.05 5.25
N ARG A 46 -4.59 -11.08 6.37
CA ARG A 46 -3.13 -11.31 6.38
C ARG A 46 -2.38 -10.43 5.36
N PRO A 47 -2.47 -9.09 5.43
CA PRO A 47 -1.91 -8.19 4.41
C PRO A 47 -0.39 -8.25 4.28
N ILE A 48 0.33 -8.67 5.31
CA ILE A 48 1.79 -8.82 5.30
C ILE A 48 2.28 -9.85 4.27
N PHE A 49 1.45 -10.83 3.90
CA PHE A 49 1.78 -11.86 2.91
C PHE A 49 1.39 -11.48 1.48
N ALA A 50 1.05 -10.24 1.24
CA ALA A 50 0.71 -9.75 -0.09
C ALA A 50 1.93 -9.77 -1.02
N THR A 51 1.74 -10.24 -2.25
CA THR A 51 2.79 -10.34 -3.26
C THR A 51 2.82 -9.17 -4.25
N SER A 52 1.86 -8.25 -4.14
CA SER A 52 1.81 -6.99 -4.89
C SER A 52 1.06 -5.92 -4.10
N LEU A 53 1.21 -4.64 -4.47
CA LEU A 53 0.42 -3.57 -3.84
C LEU A 53 -1.08 -3.73 -4.08
N THR A 54 -1.48 -4.20 -5.27
CA THR A 54 -2.89 -4.50 -5.55
C THR A 54 -3.41 -5.63 -4.65
N ASP A 55 -2.62 -6.69 -4.42
CA ASP A 55 -2.98 -7.77 -3.50
C ASP A 55 -3.00 -7.26 -2.04
N TYR A 56 -2.06 -6.38 -1.67
CA TYR A 56 -2.06 -5.73 -0.35
C TYR A 56 -3.37 -4.99 -0.08
N TRP A 57 -3.85 -4.14 -1.00
CA TRP A 57 -5.08 -3.38 -0.83
C TRP A 57 -6.36 -4.22 -0.92
N ARG A 58 -6.29 -5.43 -1.47
CA ARG A 58 -7.37 -6.44 -1.38
C ARG A 58 -7.44 -7.13 -0.03
N ARG A 59 -6.40 -6.99 0.79
CA ARG A 59 -6.26 -7.62 2.11
C ARG A 59 -6.26 -6.61 3.26
N TRP A 60 -6.07 -5.34 2.97
CA TRP A 60 -6.03 -4.22 3.91
C TRP A 60 -7.24 -3.32 3.71
N HIS A 61 -8.00 -3.08 4.80
CA HIS A 61 -9.19 -2.22 4.79
C HIS A 61 -10.16 -2.54 3.63
N ILE A 62 -10.57 -3.81 3.56
CA ILE A 62 -11.29 -4.41 2.42
C ILE A 62 -12.58 -3.65 2.10
N THR A 63 -13.34 -3.25 3.13
CA THR A 63 -14.61 -2.53 2.93
C THR A 63 -14.40 -1.14 2.32
N LEU A 64 -13.33 -0.40 2.70
CA LEU A 64 -12.99 0.86 2.05
C LEU A 64 -12.63 0.63 0.57
N GLY A 65 -11.84 -0.41 0.28
CA GLY A 65 -11.50 -0.77 -1.09
C GLY A 65 -12.73 -1.10 -1.94
N ALA A 66 -13.68 -1.84 -1.38
CA ALA A 66 -14.95 -2.13 -2.03
C ALA A 66 -15.77 -0.85 -2.27
N TRP A 67 -15.89 0.00 -1.25
CA TRP A 67 -16.60 1.27 -1.35
C TRP A 67 -15.99 2.18 -2.43
N MET A 68 -14.68 2.35 -2.43
CA MET A 68 -13.98 3.16 -3.44
C MET A 68 -14.14 2.60 -4.85
N ARG A 69 -14.16 1.28 -5.00
CA ARG A 69 -14.45 0.63 -6.28
C ARG A 69 -15.86 0.95 -6.77
N ASP A 70 -16.85 0.76 -5.89
CA ASP A 70 -18.25 0.80 -6.28
C ASP A 70 -18.77 2.25 -6.44
N TYR A 71 -18.31 3.18 -5.59
CA TYR A 71 -18.80 4.56 -5.57
C TYR A 71 -17.86 5.58 -6.21
N VAL A 72 -16.62 5.23 -6.51
CA VAL A 72 -15.65 6.13 -7.16
C VAL A 72 -15.17 5.56 -8.48
N PHE A 73 -14.56 4.37 -8.48
CA PHE A 73 -13.97 3.79 -9.70
C PHE A 73 -15.01 3.51 -10.78
N TYR A 74 -16.10 2.81 -10.46
CA TYR A 74 -17.12 2.49 -11.46
C TYR A 74 -17.86 3.73 -11.98
N PRO A 75 -18.36 4.66 -11.15
CA PRO A 75 -18.99 5.88 -11.66
C PRO A 75 -18.08 6.70 -12.56
N ILE A 76 -16.79 6.83 -12.24
CA ILE A 76 -15.82 7.52 -13.09
C ILE A 76 -15.62 6.75 -14.40
N SER A 77 -15.28 5.47 -14.33
CA SER A 77 -14.90 4.66 -15.48
C SER A 77 -16.05 4.43 -16.46
N LEU A 78 -17.30 4.44 -15.97
CA LEU A 78 -18.52 4.28 -16.77
C LEU A 78 -19.10 5.62 -17.24
N SER A 79 -18.57 6.75 -16.82
CA SER A 79 -19.07 8.07 -17.22
C SER A 79 -18.89 8.31 -18.72
N ARG A 80 -19.79 9.11 -19.31
CA ARG A 80 -19.73 9.49 -20.74
C ARG A 80 -18.40 10.16 -21.11
N GLY A 81 -17.87 11.04 -20.24
CA GLY A 81 -16.60 11.72 -20.43
C GLY A 81 -15.44 10.75 -20.47
N PHE A 82 -15.41 9.82 -19.50
CA PHE A 82 -14.37 8.80 -19.41
C PHE A 82 -14.43 7.80 -20.59
N GLY A 83 -15.64 7.48 -21.02
CA GLY A 83 -15.87 6.67 -22.25
C GLY A 83 -15.32 7.33 -23.52
N LYS A 84 -15.45 8.66 -23.66
CA LYS A 84 -14.82 9.43 -24.77
C LYS A 84 -13.29 9.37 -24.66
N LEU A 85 -12.72 9.60 -23.47
CA LEU A 85 -11.28 9.51 -23.23
C LEU A 85 -10.74 8.11 -23.55
N SER A 86 -11.43 7.07 -23.10
CA SER A 86 -11.04 5.67 -23.38
C SER A 86 -11.06 5.35 -24.88
N ARG A 87 -12.05 5.84 -25.63
CA ARG A 87 -12.09 5.70 -27.10
C ARG A 87 -10.94 6.45 -27.76
N TRP A 88 -10.73 7.71 -27.38
CA TRP A 88 -9.62 8.50 -27.90
C TRP A 88 -8.27 7.80 -27.63
N ALA A 89 -8.03 7.33 -26.42
CA ALA A 89 -6.81 6.61 -26.08
C ALA A 89 -6.63 5.33 -26.92
N ARG A 90 -7.69 4.57 -27.18
CA ARG A 90 -7.61 3.37 -28.04
C ARG A 90 -7.27 3.68 -29.49
N THR A 91 -7.73 4.81 -30.02
CA THR A 91 -7.44 5.21 -31.40
C THR A 91 -6.01 5.75 -31.55
N HIS A 92 -5.48 6.48 -30.54
CA HIS A 92 -4.18 7.14 -30.62
C HIS A 92 -3.02 6.33 -30.02
N ILE A 93 -3.29 5.52 -29.00
CA ILE A 93 -2.26 4.75 -28.27
C ILE A 93 -2.31 3.26 -28.65
N GLY A 94 -3.40 2.83 -29.31
CA GLY A 94 -3.67 1.44 -29.66
C GLY A 94 -4.71 0.78 -28.73
N GLY A 95 -5.46 -0.18 -29.27
CA GLY A 95 -6.66 -0.73 -28.62
C GLY A 95 -6.43 -1.25 -27.20
N THR A 96 -5.43 -2.10 -27.00
CA THR A 96 -5.08 -2.66 -25.68
C THR A 96 -4.41 -1.63 -24.79
N ALA A 97 -3.42 -0.88 -25.30
CA ALA A 97 -2.69 0.12 -24.53
C ALA A 97 -3.61 1.26 -24.08
N GLY A 98 -4.51 1.73 -24.96
CA GLY A 98 -5.50 2.75 -24.61
C GLY A 98 -6.50 2.30 -23.54
N LYS A 99 -6.90 1.03 -23.55
CA LYS A 99 -7.73 0.46 -22.48
C LYS A 99 -6.98 0.45 -21.13
N ILE A 100 -5.73 0.00 -21.13
CA ILE A 100 -4.89 -0.02 -19.92
C ILE A 100 -4.69 1.40 -19.41
N PHE A 101 -4.41 2.36 -20.30
CA PHE A 101 -4.24 3.77 -19.92
C PHE A 101 -5.49 4.33 -19.22
N ALA A 102 -6.67 4.14 -19.80
CA ALA A 102 -7.92 4.60 -19.19
C ALA A 102 -8.15 3.96 -17.80
N THR A 103 -7.98 2.63 -17.68
CA THR A 103 -8.12 1.93 -16.39
C THR A 103 -7.10 2.45 -15.36
N SER A 104 -5.86 2.66 -15.79
CA SER A 104 -4.80 3.20 -14.92
C SER A 104 -5.12 4.60 -14.41
N LEU A 105 -5.67 5.46 -15.29
CA LEU A 105 -6.07 6.81 -14.90
C LEU A 105 -7.22 6.80 -13.90
N ALA A 106 -8.25 5.96 -14.11
CA ALA A 106 -9.33 5.79 -13.12
C ALA A 106 -8.80 5.30 -11.78
N THR A 107 -7.90 4.33 -11.80
CA THR A 107 -7.24 3.80 -10.59
C THR A 107 -6.43 4.88 -9.89
N PHE A 108 -5.66 5.67 -10.64
CA PHE A 108 -4.88 6.78 -10.09
C PHE A 108 -5.77 7.81 -9.39
N ILE A 109 -6.91 8.18 -9.99
CA ILE A 109 -7.89 9.09 -9.39
C ILE A 109 -8.43 8.52 -8.08
N VAL A 110 -8.73 7.22 -8.02
CA VAL A 110 -9.19 6.57 -6.78
C VAL A 110 -8.15 6.73 -5.66
N TYR A 111 -6.87 6.45 -5.93
CA TYR A 111 -5.82 6.59 -4.90
C TYR A 111 -5.56 8.04 -4.51
N PHE A 112 -5.72 8.98 -5.43
CA PHE A 112 -5.69 10.40 -5.11
C PHE A 112 -6.82 10.78 -4.15
N ILE A 113 -8.05 10.31 -4.40
CA ILE A 113 -9.21 10.53 -3.54
C ILE A 113 -9.00 9.87 -2.17
N ILE A 114 -8.45 8.65 -2.12
CA ILE A 114 -8.06 7.98 -0.86
C ILE A 114 -7.08 8.87 -0.05
N GLY A 115 -6.13 9.50 -0.72
CA GLY A 115 -5.21 10.44 -0.08
C GLY A 115 -5.94 11.61 0.59
N ILE A 116 -6.89 12.23 -0.10
CA ILE A 116 -7.72 13.33 0.44
C ILE A 116 -8.62 12.82 1.57
N TRP A 117 -9.20 11.64 1.43
CA TRP A 117 -10.05 11.01 2.44
C TRP A 117 -9.32 10.79 3.78
N HIS A 118 -8.01 10.46 3.75
CA HIS A 118 -7.19 10.33 4.95
C HIS A 118 -6.97 11.65 5.71
N GLY A 119 -7.27 12.80 5.09
CA GLY A 119 -7.20 14.12 5.71
C GLY A 119 -6.66 15.21 4.78
N ALA A 120 -7.03 16.45 5.05
CA ALA A 120 -6.66 17.63 4.27
C ALA A 120 -5.20 18.09 4.55
N ASN A 121 -4.25 17.15 4.41
CA ASN A 121 -2.82 17.43 4.59
C ASN A 121 -2.02 16.84 3.41
N PHE A 122 -1.08 17.62 2.89
CA PHE A 122 -0.26 17.22 1.73
C PHE A 122 0.45 15.87 1.90
N ARG A 123 0.76 15.45 3.12
CA ARG A 123 1.36 14.13 3.39
C ARG A 123 0.43 12.98 3.01
N TYR A 124 -0.87 13.12 3.25
CA TYR A 124 -1.85 12.10 2.88
C TYR A 124 -2.12 12.09 1.37
N ILE A 125 -2.13 13.26 0.74
CA ILE A 125 -2.17 13.36 -0.72
C ILE A 125 -0.95 12.66 -1.32
N ALA A 126 0.25 12.91 -0.79
CA ALA A 126 1.48 12.24 -1.23
C ALA A 126 1.43 10.72 -0.98
N PHE A 127 0.80 10.26 0.11
CA PHE A 127 0.55 8.84 0.34
C PHE A 127 -0.37 8.23 -0.73
N GLY A 128 -1.46 8.89 -1.06
CA GLY A 128 -2.35 8.48 -2.15
C GLY A 128 -1.62 8.45 -3.50
N LEU A 129 -0.88 9.50 -3.82
CA LEU A 129 -0.07 9.58 -5.04
C LEU A 129 1.00 8.47 -5.11
N TRP A 130 1.70 8.17 -4.00
CA TRP A 130 2.65 7.06 -3.91
C TRP A 130 2.02 5.74 -4.34
N ASN A 131 0.89 5.38 -3.76
CA ASN A 131 0.18 4.15 -4.10
C ASN A 131 -0.39 4.19 -5.52
N GLY A 132 -0.99 5.29 -5.91
CA GLY A 132 -1.55 5.49 -7.25
C GLY A 132 -0.49 5.33 -8.34
N VAL A 133 0.67 5.98 -8.20
CA VAL A 133 1.78 5.88 -9.17
C VAL A 133 2.30 4.44 -9.25
N LEU A 134 2.56 3.79 -8.13
CA LEU A 134 3.12 2.44 -8.12
C LEU A 134 2.15 1.41 -8.72
N ILE A 135 0.86 1.51 -8.43
CA ILE A 135 -0.14 0.58 -8.95
C ILE A 135 -0.35 0.83 -10.44
N THR A 136 -0.50 2.09 -10.86
CA THR A 136 -0.67 2.41 -12.29
C THR A 136 0.58 2.08 -13.10
N ALA A 137 1.78 2.33 -12.57
CA ALA A 137 3.03 1.90 -13.20
C ALA A 137 3.10 0.38 -13.35
N SER A 138 2.65 -0.39 -12.35
CA SER A 138 2.60 -1.86 -12.46
C SER A 138 1.66 -2.34 -13.57
N LEU A 139 0.53 -1.67 -13.78
CA LEU A 139 -0.41 -1.98 -14.87
C LEU A 139 0.16 -1.61 -16.25
N LEU A 140 0.74 -0.43 -16.36
CA LEU A 140 1.32 0.06 -17.63
C LEU A 140 2.55 -0.74 -18.05
N LEU A 141 3.38 -1.15 -17.09
CA LEU A 141 4.63 -1.87 -17.32
C LEU A 141 4.50 -3.39 -17.24
N GLU A 142 3.29 -3.94 -17.13
CA GLU A 142 3.06 -5.38 -16.98
C GLU A 142 3.76 -6.20 -18.07
N LYS A 143 3.61 -5.81 -19.34
CA LYS A 143 4.27 -6.49 -20.45
C LYS A 143 5.80 -6.44 -20.37
N THR A 144 6.35 -5.32 -19.89
CA THR A 144 7.78 -5.16 -19.71
C THR A 144 8.29 -6.06 -18.59
N PHE A 145 7.57 -6.12 -17.47
CA PHE A 145 7.91 -7.03 -16.37
C PHE A 145 7.84 -8.50 -16.79
N LEU A 146 6.84 -8.87 -17.60
CA LEU A 146 6.74 -10.24 -18.14
C LEU A 146 7.95 -10.58 -19.04
N ARG A 147 8.39 -9.66 -19.90
CA ARG A 147 9.58 -9.83 -20.73
C ARG A 147 10.85 -10.00 -19.89
N TRP A 148 11.02 -9.17 -18.85
CA TRP A 148 12.17 -9.28 -17.95
C TRP A 148 12.17 -10.61 -17.17
N LYS A 149 11.01 -11.05 -16.70
CA LYS A 149 10.89 -12.36 -16.04
C LYS A 149 11.26 -13.51 -16.97
N ALA A 150 10.82 -13.46 -18.21
CA ALA A 150 11.18 -14.45 -19.22
C ALA A 150 12.71 -14.44 -19.52
N ALA A 151 13.29 -13.25 -19.70
CA ALA A 151 14.74 -13.10 -19.94
C ALA A 151 15.61 -13.58 -18.78
N LEU A 152 15.11 -13.39 -17.55
CA LEU A 152 15.81 -13.84 -16.33
C LEU A 152 15.44 -15.29 -15.91
N HIS A 153 14.65 -16.00 -16.74
CA HIS A 153 14.20 -17.37 -16.47
C HIS A 153 13.54 -17.53 -15.08
N VAL A 154 12.77 -16.53 -14.66
CA VAL A 154 12.13 -16.50 -13.34
C VAL A 154 11.04 -17.57 -13.27
N ASN A 155 11.15 -18.49 -12.31
CA ASN A 155 10.08 -19.42 -11.99
C ASN A 155 9.06 -18.78 -11.04
N ASP A 156 7.92 -18.33 -11.56
CA ASP A 156 6.84 -17.68 -10.81
C ASP A 156 6.25 -18.55 -9.69
N LYS A 157 6.38 -19.87 -9.80
CA LYS A 157 5.85 -20.83 -8.81
C LYS A 157 6.83 -21.14 -7.69
N SER A 158 8.09 -20.67 -7.80
CA SER A 158 9.10 -20.95 -6.78
C SER A 158 8.80 -20.26 -5.46
N ALA A 159 9.12 -20.91 -4.35
CA ALA A 159 8.99 -20.33 -3.01
C ALA A 159 9.87 -19.07 -2.86
N GLY A 160 11.09 -19.11 -3.39
CA GLY A 160 12.03 -17.97 -3.38
C GLY A 160 11.46 -16.74 -4.08
N TRP A 161 10.83 -16.91 -5.26
CA TRP A 161 10.19 -15.80 -5.96
C TRP A 161 9.02 -15.24 -5.16
N ARG A 162 8.20 -16.07 -4.54
CA ARG A 162 7.09 -15.63 -3.69
C ARG A 162 7.59 -14.82 -2.48
N VAL A 163 8.63 -15.28 -1.82
CA VAL A 163 9.28 -14.57 -0.70
C VAL A 163 9.79 -13.21 -1.19
N PHE A 164 10.51 -13.16 -2.30
CA PHE A 164 10.98 -11.91 -2.90
C PHE A 164 9.83 -10.92 -3.16
N MET A 165 8.74 -11.37 -3.80
CA MET A 165 7.58 -10.51 -4.06
C MET A 165 6.94 -9.98 -2.78
N THR A 166 6.83 -10.81 -1.75
CA THR A 166 6.29 -10.41 -0.44
C THR A 166 7.18 -9.38 0.23
N LEU A 167 8.50 -9.60 0.29
CA LEU A 167 9.45 -8.67 0.88
C LEU A 167 9.49 -7.34 0.13
N ARG A 168 9.52 -7.36 -1.21
CA ARG A 168 9.42 -6.16 -2.04
C ARG A 168 8.14 -5.39 -1.75
N THR A 169 7.00 -6.07 -1.65
CA THR A 169 5.70 -5.43 -1.38
C THR A 169 5.67 -4.84 0.03
N ALA A 170 6.16 -5.57 1.02
CA ALA A 170 6.30 -5.08 2.38
C ALA A 170 7.18 -3.83 2.45
N LEU A 171 8.31 -3.80 1.71
CA LEU A 171 9.19 -2.63 1.62
C LEU A 171 8.47 -1.41 1.01
N LEU A 172 7.71 -1.60 -0.08
CA LEU A 172 6.96 -0.51 -0.71
C LEU A 172 5.89 0.05 0.22
N VAL A 173 5.19 -0.82 0.96
CA VAL A 173 4.22 -0.42 1.99
C VAL A 173 4.93 0.31 3.13
N PHE A 174 6.05 -0.21 3.62
CA PHE A 174 6.87 0.41 4.67
C PHE A 174 7.30 1.84 4.28
N ILE A 175 7.79 2.03 3.06
CA ILE A 175 8.13 3.37 2.53
C ILE A 175 6.88 4.26 2.49
N GLY A 176 5.75 3.76 2.01
CA GLY A 176 4.48 4.48 1.99
C GLY A 176 4.03 4.96 3.39
N ARG A 177 4.34 4.19 4.43
CA ARG A 177 3.97 4.55 5.82
C ARG A 177 4.73 5.74 6.39
N TYR A 178 5.87 6.13 5.82
CA TYR A 178 6.52 7.39 6.21
C TYR A 178 5.63 8.61 5.95
N PHE A 179 4.86 8.61 4.84
CA PHE A 179 3.93 9.70 4.54
C PHE A 179 2.82 9.81 5.58
N THR A 180 2.29 8.70 6.08
CA THR A 180 1.20 8.74 7.06
C THR A 180 1.68 9.07 8.47
N ARG A 181 2.92 8.73 8.82
CA ARG A 181 3.49 8.95 10.15
C ARG A 181 4.15 10.30 10.34
N ALA A 182 4.86 10.81 9.33
CA ALA A 182 5.61 12.05 9.44
C ALA A 182 4.70 13.23 9.79
N PRO A 183 5.14 14.17 10.64
CA PRO A 183 4.32 15.33 10.99
C PRO A 183 4.11 16.28 9.82
N ARG A 184 5.08 16.36 8.90
CA ARG A 184 5.04 17.22 7.70
C ARG A 184 5.64 16.47 6.51
N LEU A 185 5.22 16.82 5.28
CA LEU A 185 5.76 16.20 4.07
C LEU A 185 7.29 16.34 3.94
N ARG A 186 7.85 17.49 4.30
CA ARG A 186 9.30 17.72 4.30
C ARG A 186 10.04 16.73 5.20
N SER A 187 9.46 16.35 6.34
CA SER A 187 10.03 15.39 7.29
C SER A 187 10.11 13.97 6.71
N VAL A 188 9.23 13.59 5.77
CA VAL A 188 9.27 12.28 5.11
C VAL A 188 10.62 12.07 4.43
N PHE A 189 11.06 13.04 3.64
CA PHE A 189 12.34 12.93 2.92
C PHE A 189 13.54 12.89 3.85
N THR A 190 13.51 13.67 4.93
CA THR A 190 14.56 13.62 5.95
C THR A 190 14.61 12.26 6.63
N LEU A 191 13.46 11.71 7.04
CA LEU A 191 13.36 10.40 7.68
C LEU A 191 13.83 9.27 6.73
N LEU A 192 13.39 9.28 5.48
CA LEU A 192 13.85 8.30 4.48
C LEU A 192 15.37 8.39 4.26
N LYS A 193 15.90 9.60 4.09
CA LYS A 193 17.34 9.83 3.93
C LYS A 193 18.13 9.31 5.13
N THR A 194 17.65 9.57 6.35
CA THR A 194 18.28 9.09 7.60
C THR A 194 18.24 7.55 7.65
N THR A 195 17.11 6.93 7.34
CA THR A 195 16.96 5.46 7.32
C THR A 195 17.93 4.79 6.35
N VAL A 196 18.13 5.39 5.15
CA VAL A 196 19.02 4.82 4.12
C VAL A 196 20.49 5.07 4.45
N ARG A 197 20.85 6.27 4.97
CA ARG A 197 22.25 6.62 5.23
C ARG A 197 22.82 6.01 6.50
N HIS A 198 21.97 5.68 7.45
CA HIS A 198 22.38 5.13 8.73
C HIS A 198 21.61 3.84 9.06
N PRO A 199 21.70 2.81 8.20
CA PRO A 199 21.07 1.52 8.48
C PRO A 199 21.83 0.88 9.66
N GLN A 200 21.11 0.63 10.76
CA GLN A 200 21.67 -0.04 11.93
C GLN A 200 20.80 -1.25 12.32
N PRO A 201 20.73 -2.30 11.49
CA PRO A 201 19.87 -3.45 11.74
C PRO A 201 20.25 -4.21 13.03
N VAL A 202 21.52 -4.16 13.43
CA VAL A 202 22.02 -4.79 14.66
C VAL A 202 21.28 -4.30 15.91
N GLN A 203 20.79 -3.08 15.90
CA GLN A 203 20.06 -2.51 17.05
C GLN A 203 18.65 -3.11 17.23
N LEU A 204 18.14 -3.88 16.31
CA LEU A 204 16.94 -4.70 16.55
C LEU A 204 17.22 -5.84 17.54
N PHE A 205 18.50 -6.20 17.71
CA PHE A 205 18.95 -7.33 18.50
C PHE A 205 19.85 -6.95 19.67
N ASP A 206 20.17 -5.66 19.86
CA ASP A 206 21.13 -5.15 20.87
C ASP A 206 20.53 -4.97 22.29
N GLY A 207 19.33 -5.49 22.52
CA GLY A 207 18.66 -5.37 23.82
C GLY A 207 17.94 -4.03 24.07
N THR A 208 18.09 -3.02 23.20
CA THR A 208 17.36 -1.74 23.37
C THR A 208 15.84 -1.88 23.24
N LEU A 209 15.34 -2.97 22.67
CA LEU A 209 13.91 -3.31 22.70
C LEU A 209 13.42 -3.55 24.12
N TRP A 210 14.25 -4.11 24.98
CA TRP A 210 13.94 -4.38 26.39
C TRP A 210 13.83 -3.09 27.21
N SER A 211 14.60 -2.04 26.87
CA SER A 211 14.53 -0.74 27.52
C SER A 211 13.26 0.05 27.16
N LEU A 212 12.52 -0.36 26.12
CA LEU A 212 11.25 0.24 25.71
C LEU A 212 10.03 -0.37 26.42
N GLY A 213 10.23 -1.13 27.51
CA GLY A 213 9.15 -1.68 28.32
C GLY A 213 8.56 -3.00 27.80
N LEU A 214 9.15 -3.61 26.78
CA LEU A 214 8.91 -5.02 26.43
C LEU A 214 9.70 -5.90 27.41
N ALA A 215 9.66 -5.51 28.67
CA ALA A 215 10.41 -6.18 29.71
C ALA A 215 9.81 -7.54 30.01
N LYS A 216 10.73 -8.49 30.08
CA LYS A 216 10.72 -9.64 30.96
C LYS A 216 9.39 -9.85 31.72
N THR A 217 8.45 -10.53 31.10
CA THR A 217 7.46 -11.33 31.81
C THR A 217 7.89 -12.77 31.77
#